data_0dc940d80763c03fc79c991e8a25a183
#
_entry.id   0dc940d80763c03fc79c991e8a25a183
#
_cell.length_a   1.000
_cell.length_b   1.000
_cell.length_c   1.000
_cell.angle_alpha   90.00
_cell.angle_beta   90.00
_cell.angle_gamma   90.00
#
_symmetry.space_group_name_H-M   'P 1'
#
loop_
_entity.id
_entity.type
_entity.pdbx_description
1 polymer ?
#
loop_
_entity_poly.entity_id
_entity_poly.type
_entity_poly.pdbx_seq_one_letter_code
_entity_poly.pdbx_strand_id
1 'polypeptide(L)'
;EEKLLSDYITENKLTVKHLLCTHLHLDHIFGNPFANQTYGLKPEAHKADVEQLPSPEAQARQFGVPGKMVNIPVEKYLVGNEVVKFGHSELLVLTVPGHSPGSVAFYNKKNGFVIVGDALFAGSIGRTDLWGGNQEVLIAAINDKLLSLPDETVVYPGHGPETRIIDEKLNNPYL
;
A
#
# COMPACT_ATOMS: atom_id res chain seq x y z
N GLU A 1 -7.90 -17.10 -1.40
CA GLU A 1 -7.34 -16.19 -0.36
C GLU A 1 -8.45 -15.67 0.56
N GLU A 2 -9.61 -15.21 0.04
CA GLU A 2 -10.72 -14.64 0.85
C GLU A 2 -11.14 -15.56 2.01
N LYS A 3 -11.27 -16.88 1.73
CA LYS A 3 -11.62 -17.86 2.78
C LYS A 3 -10.55 -17.94 3.85
N LEU A 4 -9.27 -17.98 3.49
CA LEU A 4 -8.15 -18.03 4.44
C LEU A 4 -8.15 -16.81 5.38
N LEU A 5 -8.38 -15.62 4.80
CA LEU A 5 -8.48 -14.39 5.58
C LEU A 5 -9.67 -14.42 6.54
N SER A 6 -10.84 -14.84 6.06
CA SER A 6 -12.04 -14.93 6.88
C SER A 6 -11.90 -15.95 8.01
N ASP A 7 -11.33 -17.11 7.72
CA ASP A 7 -11.08 -18.16 8.72
C ASP A 7 -10.15 -17.63 9.80
N TYR A 8 -9.01 -17.01 9.41
CA TYR A 8 -8.05 -16.42 10.36
C TYR A 8 -8.69 -15.37 11.27
N ILE A 9 -9.47 -14.44 10.69
CA ILE A 9 -10.18 -13.40 11.45
C ILE A 9 -11.16 -14.02 12.45
N THR A 10 -11.92 -15.03 12.00
CA THR A 10 -12.93 -15.69 12.84
C THR A 10 -12.30 -16.51 13.96
N GLU A 11 -11.30 -17.34 13.65
CA GLU A 11 -10.61 -18.20 14.61
C GLU A 11 -9.90 -17.39 15.69
N ASN A 12 -9.32 -16.26 15.32
CA ASN A 12 -8.65 -15.35 16.27
C ASN A 12 -9.58 -14.31 16.90
N LYS A 13 -10.89 -14.36 16.61
CA LYS A 13 -11.93 -13.44 17.14
C LYS A 13 -11.56 -11.96 16.92
N LEU A 14 -10.99 -11.65 15.76
CA LEU A 14 -10.57 -10.30 15.43
C LEU A 14 -11.75 -9.45 14.94
N THR A 15 -11.70 -8.16 15.22
CA THR A 15 -12.62 -7.17 14.66
C THR A 15 -11.85 -6.32 13.65
N VAL A 16 -12.22 -6.42 12.37
CA VAL A 16 -11.61 -5.62 11.30
C VAL A 16 -12.08 -4.18 11.45
N LYS A 17 -11.14 -3.23 11.45
CA LYS A 17 -11.42 -1.80 11.69
C LYS A 17 -11.16 -0.92 10.46
N HIS A 18 -10.20 -1.29 9.64
CA HIS A 18 -9.75 -0.49 8.50
C HIS A 18 -9.55 -1.35 7.27
N LEU A 19 -9.76 -0.79 6.10
CA LEU A 19 -9.35 -1.30 4.80
C LEU A 19 -8.39 -0.28 4.20
N LEU A 20 -7.11 -0.45 4.50
CA LEU A 20 -6.06 0.49 4.10
C LEU A 20 -5.47 0.09 2.75
N CYS A 21 -5.44 1.02 1.81
CA CYS A 21 -4.77 0.83 0.52
C CYS A 21 -3.47 1.65 0.49
N THR A 22 -2.35 1.00 0.17
CA THR A 22 -1.09 1.70 -0.07
C THR A 22 -1.18 2.58 -1.32
N HIS A 23 -1.89 2.10 -2.34
CA HIS A 23 -2.20 2.79 -3.59
C HIS A 23 -3.37 2.08 -4.30
N LEU A 24 -3.88 2.67 -5.40
CA LEU A 24 -5.09 2.19 -6.06
C LEU A 24 -4.82 1.55 -7.44
N HIS A 25 -3.67 0.88 -7.63
CA HIS A 25 -3.51 -0.02 -8.78
C HIS A 25 -4.38 -1.25 -8.60
N LEU A 26 -4.79 -1.83 -9.74
CA LEU A 26 -5.86 -2.83 -9.81
C LEU A 26 -5.61 -4.05 -8.91
N ASP A 27 -4.40 -4.58 -8.90
CA ASP A 27 -3.99 -5.75 -8.14
C ASP A 27 -3.99 -5.52 -6.62
N HIS A 28 -3.90 -4.26 -6.17
CA HIS A 28 -3.97 -3.88 -4.75
C HIS A 28 -5.40 -3.61 -4.25
N ILE A 29 -6.38 -3.59 -5.16
CA ILE A 29 -7.78 -3.30 -4.82
C ILE A 29 -8.76 -4.44 -5.13
N PHE A 30 -8.28 -5.57 -5.66
CA PHE A 30 -9.12 -6.74 -5.94
C PHE A 30 -9.89 -7.27 -4.72
N GLY A 31 -9.32 -7.15 -3.54
CA GLY A 31 -9.95 -7.56 -2.28
C GLY A 31 -10.99 -6.59 -1.72
N ASN A 32 -11.07 -5.36 -2.24
CA ASN A 32 -11.95 -4.34 -1.69
C ASN A 32 -13.44 -4.72 -1.72
N PRO A 33 -13.99 -5.31 -2.81
CA PRO A 33 -15.39 -5.77 -2.84
C PRO A 33 -15.68 -6.83 -1.78
N PHE A 34 -14.77 -7.78 -1.58
CA PHE A 34 -14.90 -8.80 -0.54
C PHE A 34 -14.90 -8.18 0.86
N ALA A 35 -13.95 -7.29 1.16
CA ALA A 35 -13.87 -6.62 2.46
C ALA A 35 -15.09 -5.74 2.73
N ASN A 36 -15.61 -5.07 1.71
CA ASN A 36 -16.84 -4.29 1.82
C ASN A 36 -18.06 -5.17 2.09
N GLN A 37 -18.22 -6.25 1.35
CA GLN A 37 -19.37 -7.17 1.49
C GLN A 37 -19.34 -7.90 2.84
N THR A 38 -18.17 -8.34 3.28
CA THR A 38 -18.02 -9.21 4.46
C THR A 38 -17.95 -8.43 5.76
N TYR A 39 -17.26 -7.29 5.76
CA TYR A 39 -16.97 -6.50 6.97
C TYR A 39 -17.60 -5.10 6.97
N GLY A 40 -18.28 -4.70 5.89
CA GLY A 40 -18.90 -3.38 5.76
C GLY A 40 -17.87 -2.23 5.61
N LEU A 41 -16.60 -2.56 5.33
CA LEU A 41 -15.52 -1.58 5.24
C LEU A 41 -15.42 -0.99 3.84
N LYS A 42 -15.03 0.26 3.75
CA LYS A 42 -14.67 0.92 2.51
C LYS A 42 -13.19 1.29 2.53
N PRO A 43 -12.54 1.40 1.35
CA PRO A 43 -11.13 1.73 1.28
C PRO A 43 -10.81 3.10 1.90
N GLU A 44 -9.67 3.15 2.58
CA GLU A 44 -8.98 4.37 2.98
C GLU A 44 -7.71 4.48 2.13
N ALA A 45 -7.57 5.56 1.35
CA ALA A 45 -6.47 5.75 0.41
C ALA A 45 -6.11 7.23 0.26
N HIS A 46 -4.98 7.53 -0.35
CA HIS A 46 -4.60 8.91 -0.61
C HIS A 46 -5.43 9.52 -1.76
N LYS A 47 -5.82 10.78 -1.60
CA LYS A 47 -6.69 11.49 -2.55
C LYS A 47 -6.13 11.55 -3.97
N ALA A 48 -4.81 11.70 -4.12
CA ALA A 48 -4.18 11.84 -5.42
C ALA A 48 -4.41 10.62 -6.34
N ASP A 49 -4.46 9.40 -5.80
CA ASP A 49 -4.77 8.21 -6.60
C ASP A 49 -6.22 8.20 -7.07
N VAL A 50 -7.15 8.64 -6.21
CA VAL A 50 -8.57 8.74 -6.60
C VAL A 50 -8.78 9.74 -7.73
N GLU A 51 -8.01 10.83 -7.75
CA GLU A 51 -8.15 11.90 -8.73
C GLU A 51 -7.38 11.64 -10.03
N GLN A 52 -6.28 10.88 -9.98
CA GLN A 52 -5.33 10.80 -11.10
C GLN A 52 -5.25 9.42 -11.75
N LEU A 53 -5.60 8.34 -11.04
CA LEU A 53 -5.58 7.01 -11.64
C LEU A 53 -6.87 6.74 -12.42
N PRO A 54 -6.79 5.96 -13.50
CA PRO A 54 -7.98 5.47 -14.20
C PRO A 54 -8.85 4.61 -13.29
N SER A 55 -10.15 4.52 -13.60
CA SER A 55 -11.05 3.64 -12.86
C SER A 55 -10.60 2.18 -12.91
N PRO A 56 -10.98 1.34 -11.92
CA PRO A 56 -10.64 -0.09 -11.93
C PRO A 56 -11.01 -0.81 -13.23
N GLU A 57 -12.13 -0.44 -13.86
CA GLU A 57 -12.54 -1.00 -15.14
C GLU A 57 -11.63 -0.56 -16.30
N ALA A 58 -11.13 0.67 -16.26
CA ALA A 58 -10.19 1.16 -17.27
C ALA A 58 -8.83 0.48 -17.13
N GLN A 59 -8.34 0.32 -15.90
CA GLN A 59 -7.12 -0.42 -15.61
C GLN A 59 -7.24 -1.89 -16.06
N ALA A 60 -8.36 -2.56 -15.72
CA ALA A 60 -8.61 -3.94 -16.12
C ALA A 60 -8.59 -4.12 -17.65
N ARG A 61 -9.23 -3.19 -18.40
CA ARG A 61 -9.19 -3.20 -19.88
C ARG A 61 -7.77 -3.06 -20.42
N GLN A 62 -6.96 -2.19 -19.83
CA GLN A 62 -5.58 -1.98 -20.28
C GLN A 62 -4.70 -3.22 -20.05
N PHE A 63 -4.90 -3.92 -18.94
CA PHE A 63 -4.13 -5.13 -18.61
C PHE A 63 -4.77 -6.43 -19.13
N GLY A 64 -5.88 -6.35 -19.84
CA GLY A 64 -6.58 -7.54 -20.36
C GLY A 64 -7.17 -8.44 -19.27
N VAL A 65 -7.46 -7.88 -18.09
CA VAL A 65 -8.08 -8.61 -16.98
C VAL A 65 -9.56 -8.82 -17.30
N PRO A 66 -10.04 -10.06 -17.40
CA PRO A 66 -11.44 -10.34 -17.76
C PRO A 66 -12.39 -10.09 -16.57
N GLY A 67 -13.64 -9.87 -16.90
CA GLY A 67 -14.71 -9.73 -15.91
C GLY A 67 -15.08 -8.28 -15.61
N LYS A 68 -16.14 -8.13 -14.82
CA LYS A 68 -16.63 -6.82 -14.38
C LYS A 68 -15.93 -6.44 -13.08
N MET A 69 -15.27 -5.30 -13.09
CA MET A 69 -14.67 -4.75 -11.86
C MET A 69 -15.75 -4.07 -11.02
N VAL A 70 -15.70 -4.29 -9.73
CA VAL A 70 -16.56 -3.62 -8.75
C VAL A 70 -15.72 -2.55 -8.06
N ASN A 71 -16.04 -1.30 -8.34
CA ASN A 71 -15.36 -0.18 -7.69
C ASN A 71 -16.07 0.12 -6.35
N ILE A 72 -15.31 0.01 -5.25
CA ILE A 72 -15.76 0.46 -3.93
C ILE A 72 -15.18 1.87 -3.71
N PRO A 73 -16.02 2.90 -3.59
CA PRO A 73 -15.54 4.27 -3.39
C PRO A 73 -14.70 4.39 -2.11
N VAL A 74 -13.63 5.17 -2.20
CA VAL A 74 -12.81 5.52 -1.02
C VAL A 74 -13.66 6.33 -0.04
N GLU A 75 -13.67 5.89 1.22
CA GLU A 75 -14.46 6.53 2.28
C GLU A 75 -13.68 7.64 2.98
N LYS A 76 -12.39 7.41 3.19
CA LYS A 76 -11.52 8.35 3.90
C LYS A 76 -10.24 8.59 3.13
N TYR A 77 -9.86 9.86 3.01
CA TYR A 77 -8.57 10.22 2.43
C TYR A 77 -7.47 10.21 3.50
N LEU A 78 -6.47 9.36 3.24
CA LEU A 78 -5.25 9.31 4.05
C LEU A 78 -4.37 10.53 3.77
N VAL A 79 -3.76 11.06 4.83
CA VAL A 79 -2.87 12.23 4.75
C VAL A 79 -1.52 11.86 5.36
N GLY A 80 -0.45 12.38 4.78
CA GLY A 80 0.91 12.17 5.33
C GLY A 80 1.02 12.65 6.79
N ASN A 81 1.73 11.87 7.58
CA ASN A 81 1.94 12.06 9.02
C ASN A 81 0.70 11.85 9.90
N GLU A 82 -0.44 11.43 9.35
CA GLU A 82 -1.54 11.00 10.22
C GLU A 82 -1.25 9.63 10.85
N VAL A 83 -1.92 9.36 11.97
CA VAL A 83 -1.81 8.10 12.69
C VAL A 83 -3.14 7.35 12.63
N VAL A 84 -3.12 6.18 12.02
CA VAL A 84 -4.25 5.24 12.00
C VAL A 84 -4.17 4.34 13.22
N LYS A 85 -5.22 4.32 14.05
CA LYS A 85 -5.25 3.55 15.31
C LYS A 85 -6.25 2.40 15.24
N PHE A 86 -5.83 1.23 15.70
CA PHE A 86 -6.68 0.04 15.80
C PHE A 86 -6.26 -0.83 16.99
N GLY A 87 -7.19 -1.11 17.88
CA GLY A 87 -6.89 -1.82 19.13
C GLY A 87 -5.81 -1.09 19.94
N HIS A 88 -4.72 -1.77 20.21
CA HIS A 88 -3.53 -1.23 20.92
C HIS A 88 -2.36 -0.92 19.96
N SER A 89 -2.63 -0.90 18.68
CA SER A 89 -1.66 -0.66 17.61
C SER A 89 -1.95 0.64 16.87
N GLU A 90 -0.91 1.16 16.23
CA GLU A 90 -1.00 2.34 15.39
C GLU A 90 -0.04 2.25 14.20
N LEU A 91 -0.40 2.90 13.12
CA LEU A 91 0.40 3.04 11.91
C LEU A 91 0.53 4.53 11.56
N LEU A 92 1.77 4.98 11.40
CA LEU A 92 2.05 6.30 10.83
C LEU A 92 1.98 6.22 9.32
N VAL A 93 1.20 7.10 8.70
CA VAL A 93 1.11 7.21 7.24
C VAL A 93 2.27 8.03 6.72
N LEU A 94 3.07 7.45 5.82
CA LEU A 94 4.16 8.11 5.12
C LEU A 94 3.77 8.25 3.65
N THR A 95 3.81 9.46 3.08
CA THR A 95 3.60 9.64 1.64
C THR A 95 4.87 9.27 0.88
N VAL A 96 4.75 8.34 -0.07
CA VAL A 96 5.86 7.83 -0.89
C VAL A 96 5.49 7.82 -2.39
N PRO A 97 5.12 9.00 -2.95
CA PRO A 97 4.67 9.10 -4.33
C PRO A 97 5.76 8.71 -5.33
N GLY A 98 5.34 8.38 -6.55
CA GLY A 98 6.22 8.15 -7.70
C GLY A 98 6.01 6.81 -8.39
N HIS A 99 5.61 5.74 -7.69
CA HIS A 99 5.01 4.56 -8.31
C HIS A 99 3.56 4.87 -8.75
N SER A 100 2.77 5.41 -7.84
CA SER A 100 1.54 6.14 -8.13
C SER A 100 1.57 7.53 -7.47
N PRO A 101 0.73 8.48 -7.89
CA PRO A 101 0.68 9.83 -7.31
C PRO A 101 0.33 9.84 -5.82
N GLY A 102 -0.49 8.88 -5.40
CA GLY A 102 -1.01 8.77 -4.03
C GLY A 102 -0.43 7.61 -3.23
N SER A 103 0.70 7.04 -3.64
CA SER A 103 1.36 5.98 -2.87
C SER A 103 1.66 6.41 -1.44
N VAL A 104 1.27 5.56 -0.48
CA VAL A 104 1.57 5.72 0.95
C VAL A 104 2.17 4.44 1.51
N ALA A 105 2.96 4.60 2.56
CA ALA A 105 3.45 3.49 3.38
C ALA A 105 2.89 3.59 4.80
N PHE A 106 2.77 2.44 5.48
CA PHE A 106 2.24 2.34 6.82
C PHE A 106 3.32 1.86 7.79
N TYR A 107 3.85 2.74 8.60
CA TYR A 107 4.93 2.45 9.54
C TYR A 107 4.42 2.15 10.94
N ASN A 108 4.73 0.96 11.45
CA ASN A 108 4.53 0.59 12.86
C ASN A 108 5.83 0.75 13.64
N LYS A 109 6.00 1.90 14.29
CA LYS A 109 7.21 2.20 15.06
C LYS A 109 7.43 1.24 16.21
N LYS A 110 6.36 0.81 16.90
CA LYS A 110 6.43 -0.05 18.08
C LYS A 110 6.98 -1.45 17.75
N ASN A 111 6.58 -1.98 16.60
CA ASN A 111 6.96 -3.34 16.19
C ASN A 111 8.07 -3.33 15.12
N GLY A 112 8.58 -2.17 14.71
CA GLY A 112 9.72 -2.04 13.82
C GLY A 112 9.48 -2.54 12.40
N PHE A 113 8.29 -2.30 11.82
CA PHE A 113 8.02 -2.65 10.44
C PHE A 113 7.32 -1.53 9.66
N VAL A 114 7.44 -1.58 8.34
CA VAL A 114 6.73 -0.70 7.41
C VAL A 114 6.15 -1.49 6.24
N ILE A 115 4.87 -1.25 5.90
CA ILE A 115 4.21 -1.81 4.71
C ILE A 115 4.29 -0.73 3.64
N VAL A 116 5.00 -0.99 2.54
CA VAL A 116 5.37 0.04 1.57
C VAL A 116 4.62 -0.04 0.24
N GLY A 117 3.74 -1.04 0.06
CA GLY A 117 3.15 -1.29 -1.25
C GLY A 117 4.25 -1.45 -2.30
N ASP A 118 4.09 -0.77 -3.42
CA ASP A 118 4.99 -0.87 -4.57
C ASP A 118 6.02 0.27 -4.63
N ALA A 119 6.39 0.85 -3.48
CA ALA A 119 7.44 1.86 -3.47
C ALA A 119 8.84 1.23 -3.46
N LEU A 120 9.09 0.25 -2.58
CA LEU A 120 10.41 -0.35 -2.36
C LEU A 120 10.29 -1.86 -2.29
N PHE A 121 11.20 -2.58 -2.98
CA PHE A 121 11.30 -4.03 -3.00
C PHE A 121 12.71 -4.47 -2.59
N ALA A 122 12.86 -5.76 -2.29
CA ALA A 122 14.19 -6.34 -2.05
C ALA A 122 15.09 -6.19 -3.29
N GLY A 123 16.07 -5.28 -3.22
CA GLY A 123 17.01 -4.97 -4.31
C GLY A 123 16.40 -4.24 -5.50
N SER A 124 15.19 -3.63 -5.36
CA SER A 124 14.52 -2.93 -6.46
C SER A 124 13.58 -1.83 -5.94
N ILE A 125 12.99 -1.09 -6.87
CA ILE A 125 11.93 -0.09 -6.60
C ILE A 125 10.73 -0.37 -7.51
N GLY A 126 9.58 0.23 -7.18
CA GLY A 126 8.38 0.16 -8.01
C GLY A 126 8.59 0.74 -9.41
N ARG A 127 7.86 0.20 -10.39
CA ARG A 127 7.80 0.78 -11.74
C ARG A 127 7.18 2.17 -11.69
N THR A 128 7.59 3.01 -12.63
CA THR A 128 7.15 4.42 -12.69
C THR A 128 6.64 4.83 -14.07
N ASP A 129 6.36 3.86 -14.91
CA ASP A 129 5.90 4.04 -16.29
C ASP A 129 4.37 3.97 -16.47
N LEU A 130 3.64 3.84 -15.36
CA LEU A 130 2.17 3.88 -15.34
C LEU A 130 1.67 5.29 -14.97
N TRP A 131 0.35 5.45 -14.92
CA TRP A 131 -0.36 6.71 -14.69
C TRP A 131 0.17 7.51 -13.51
N GLY A 132 0.72 8.69 -13.80
CA GLY A 132 1.28 9.60 -12.79
C GLY A 132 2.58 9.13 -12.15
N GLY A 133 3.18 8.05 -12.67
CA GLY A 133 4.46 7.55 -12.20
C GLY A 133 5.62 8.51 -12.54
N ASN A 134 6.62 8.59 -11.63
CA ASN A 134 7.81 9.41 -11.80
C ASN A 134 8.96 8.83 -10.97
N GLN A 135 10.01 8.39 -11.63
CA GLN A 135 11.13 7.71 -10.97
C GLN A 135 11.92 8.63 -10.04
N GLU A 136 12.16 9.86 -10.42
CA GLU A 136 12.92 10.82 -9.60
C GLU A 136 12.15 11.13 -8.31
N VAL A 137 10.83 11.29 -8.41
CA VAL A 137 9.95 11.52 -7.26
C VAL A 137 9.95 10.29 -6.35
N LEU A 138 9.89 9.08 -6.91
CA LEU A 138 9.90 7.84 -6.13
C LEU A 138 11.21 7.68 -5.36
N ILE A 139 12.35 7.84 -6.03
CA ILE A 139 13.67 7.74 -5.39
C ILE A 139 13.82 8.78 -4.29
N ALA A 140 13.41 10.03 -4.54
CA ALA A 140 13.44 11.08 -3.52
C ALA A 140 12.56 10.74 -2.31
N ALA A 141 11.35 10.23 -2.53
CA ALA A 141 10.43 9.83 -1.47
C ALA A 141 10.95 8.64 -0.67
N ILE A 142 11.53 7.62 -1.32
CA ILE A 142 12.17 6.49 -0.64
C ILE A 142 13.29 6.97 0.27
N ASN A 143 14.21 7.80 -0.24
CA ASN A 143 15.33 8.33 0.53
C ASN A 143 14.86 9.15 1.73
N ASP A 144 13.89 10.06 1.53
CA ASP A 144 13.41 10.96 2.59
C ASP A 144 12.55 10.24 3.64
N LYS A 145 11.68 9.32 3.23
CA LYS A 145 10.66 8.73 4.11
C LYS A 145 10.99 7.31 4.57
N LEU A 146 11.52 6.46 3.71
CA LEU A 146 11.75 5.06 4.03
C LEU A 146 13.17 4.84 4.56
N LEU A 147 14.19 5.32 3.86
CA LEU A 147 15.58 5.13 4.31
C LEU A 147 15.95 5.99 5.54
N SER A 148 15.11 6.94 5.93
CA SER A 148 15.24 7.65 7.21
C SER A 148 14.76 6.85 8.42
N LEU A 149 14.06 5.72 8.21
CA LEU A 149 13.63 4.83 9.29
C LEU A 149 14.83 4.08 9.90
N PRO A 150 14.68 3.55 11.13
CA PRO A 150 15.73 2.74 11.76
C PRO A 150 16.16 1.58 10.88
N ASP A 151 17.46 1.29 10.85
CA ASP A 151 18.09 0.30 9.97
C ASP A 151 17.46 -1.10 10.06
N GLU A 152 17.06 -1.52 11.26
CA GLU A 152 16.44 -2.82 11.51
C GLU A 152 14.95 -2.89 11.15
N THR A 153 14.37 -1.80 10.64
CA THR A 153 12.95 -1.81 10.23
C THR A 153 12.72 -2.81 9.12
N VAL A 154 11.82 -3.76 9.35
CA VAL A 154 11.38 -4.74 8.35
C VAL A 154 10.48 -4.05 7.34
N VAL A 155 10.75 -4.27 6.06
CA VAL A 155 9.98 -3.72 4.93
C VAL A 155 9.12 -4.83 4.34
N TYR A 156 7.81 -4.65 4.37
CA TYR A 156 6.83 -5.52 3.71
C TYR A 156 6.37 -4.88 2.40
N PRO A 157 6.86 -5.35 1.25
CA PRO A 157 6.46 -4.83 -0.06
C PRO A 157 5.12 -5.40 -0.52
N GLY A 158 4.54 -4.81 -1.58
CA GLY A 158 3.36 -5.35 -2.24
C GLY A 158 3.65 -6.64 -3.01
N HIS A 159 4.85 -6.78 -3.53
CA HIS A 159 5.31 -7.96 -4.27
C HIS A 159 6.70 -8.40 -3.82
N GLY A 160 6.95 -9.71 -3.91
CA GLY A 160 8.25 -10.30 -3.56
C GLY A 160 8.44 -10.50 -2.06
N PRO A 161 9.68 -10.82 -1.65
CA PRO A 161 10.01 -11.09 -0.27
C PRO A 161 10.16 -9.80 0.56
N GLU A 162 10.05 -9.95 1.87
CA GLU A 162 10.43 -8.90 2.82
C GLU A 162 11.92 -8.57 2.73
N THR A 163 12.27 -7.35 3.17
CA THR A 163 13.66 -6.89 3.29
C THR A 163 13.80 -6.00 4.54
N ARG A 164 14.94 -5.37 4.73
CA ARG A 164 15.19 -4.40 5.80
C ARG A 164 15.74 -3.10 5.25
N ILE A 165 15.51 -2.03 5.96
CA ILE A 165 16.00 -0.70 5.56
C ILE A 165 17.51 -0.70 5.35
N ILE A 166 18.29 -1.35 6.22
CA ILE A 166 19.75 -1.43 6.09
C ILE A 166 20.17 -2.16 4.81
N ASP A 167 19.47 -3.24 4.47
CA ASP A 167 19.82 -4.06 3.30
C ASP A 167 19.62 -3.25 2.01
N GLU A 168 18.56 -2.46 1.94
CA GLU A 168 18.28 -1.59 0.80
C GLU A 168 19.21 -0.38 0.72
N LYS A 169 19.58 0.24 1.85
CA LYS A 169 20.59 1.29 1.90
C LYS A 169 21.94 0.86 1.32
N LEU A 170 22.32 -0.38 1.57
CA LEU A 170 23.64 -0.88 1.20
C LEU A 170 23.68 -1.52 -0.19
N ASN A 171 22.58 -2.12 -0.64
CA ASN A 171 22.64 -3.05 -1.77
C ASN A 171 21.62 -2.74 -2.89
N ASN A 172 20.67 -1.81 -2.68
CA ASN A 172 19.69 -1.51 -3.72
C ASN A 172 20.32 -0.68 -4.84
N PRO A 173 20.39 -1.18 -6.09
CA PRO A 173 21.09 -0.51 -7.18
C PRO A 173 20.41 0.77 -7.70
N TYR A 174 19.22 1.09 -7.21
CA TYR A 174 18.44 2.28 -7.60
C TYR A 174 18.57 3.45 -6.61
N LEU A 175 19.17 3.20 -5.43
CA LEU A 175 19.18 4.14 -4.30
C LEU A 175 20.58 4.65 -3.96
#